data_f6c5326fc8a5c78f372fe9c00ad839cc
#
_entry.id   f6c5326fc8a5c78f372fe9c00ad839cc
#
_cell.length_a   1.000
_cell.length_b   1.000
_cell.length_c   1.000
_cell.angle_alpha   90.00
_cell.angle_beta   90.00
_cell.angle_gamma   90.00
#
_symmetry.space_group_name_H-M   'P 1'
#
loop_
_entity.id
_entity.type
_entity.pdbx_description
1 polymer ?
#
loop_
_entity_poly.entity_id
_entity_poly.type
_entity_poly.pdbx_seq_one_letter_code
_entity_poly.pdbx_strand_id
1 'polypeptide(L)'
;MSCTRVGVVGCGHLGKIHARLLASRDDCKLVGVVDPILDVASAVAESHGCESYSDPEDLVGHVDAAVVAAPTGLHAKVALPLLEAGVDLLIEKPIAATVEDARAIVVTARRYGRVAAVGHVERFNPAWALACEQPGRPLVIQAARLAPFTYRSLDVGVVFDLMIHDIDLVLSLQPGRLENIESNGIVATGGHEDVVKARLTFGSGLVADLMASRINPVLTRQLSMWTTESMVSVDFNAKTVGVVSSSEEVAAGRFVADSVPMGERASAKDAFFKVYFPIRR
;
A
#
# COMPACT_ATOMS: atom_id res chain seq x y z
N MET A 1 1.26 14.95 27.54
CA MET A 1 0.51 13.86 26.89
C MET A 1 1.05 12.56 27.44
N SER A 2 0.19 11.57 27.79
CA SER A 2 0.68 10.26 28.21
C SER A 2 1.34 9.57 27.02
N CYS A 3 2.52 8.98 27.22
CA CYS A 3 3.22 8.21 26.20
C CYS A 3 2.44 6.93 25.91
N THR A 4 2.09 6.67 24.66
CA THR A 4 1.33 5.48 24.25
C THR A 4 2.17 4.22 24.46
N ARG A 5 1.64 3.24 25.21
CA ARG A 5 2.30 1.95 25.45
C ARG A 5 2.00 1.01 24.29
N VAL A 6 3.02 0.49 23.63
CA VAL A 6 2.85 -0.33 22.41
C VAL A 6 3.54 -1.67 22.57
N GLY A 7 2.87 -2.73 22.10
CA GLY A 7 3.44 -4.08 21.96
C GLY A 7 3.64 -4.45 20.49
N VAL A 8 4.47 -5.47 20.22
CA VAL A 8 4.63 -6.06 18.88
C VAL A 8 4.40 -7.56 18.96
N VAL A 9 3.47 -8.08 18.18
CA VAL A 9 3.17 -9.51 18.06
C VAL A 9 3.76 -10.07 16.77
N GLY A 10 4.65 -11.03 16.90
CA GLY A 10 5.45 -11.61 15.82
C GLY A 10 6.84 -10.95 15.74
N CYS A 11 7.90 -11.68 16.06
CA CYS A 11 9.29 -11.24 16.03
C CYS A 11 10.05 -11.67 14.76
N GLY A 12 9.31 -11.88 13.67
CA GLY A 12 9.86 -12.14 12.34
C GLY A 12 10.51 -10.88 11.72
N HIS A 13 10.70 -10.89 10.40
CA HIS A 13 11.38 -9.79 9.69
C HIS A 13 10.68 -8.43 9.91
N LEU A 14 9.36 -8.34 9.69
CA LEU A 14 8.61 -7.08 9.88
C LEU A 14 8.49 -6.71 11.35
N GLY A 15 8.23 -7.68 12.23
CA GLY A 15 8.12 -7.39 13.67
C GLY A 15 9.40 -6.78 14.25
N LYS A 16 10.58 -7.27 13.86
CA LYS A 16 11.87 -6.66 14.25
C LYS A 16 12.01 -5.22 13.75
N ILE A 17 11.50 -4.91 12.54
CA ILE A 17 11.50 -3.55 12.02
C ILE A 17 10.58 -2.66 12.86
N HIS A 18 9.36 -3.12 13.16
CA HIS A 18 8.42 -2.38 14.01
C HIS A 18 8.97 -2.16 15.42
N ALA A 19 9.51 -3.19 16.06
CA ALA A 19 10.12 -3.06 17.39
C ALA A 19 11.23 -2.01 17.42
N ARG A 20 12.13 -2.05 16.43
CA ARG A 20 13.21 -1.04 16.30
C ARG A 20 12.67 0.38 16.11
N LEU A 21 11.66 0.55 15.23
CA LEU A 21 11.08 1.86 14.96
C LEU A 21 10.35 2.41 16.18
N LEU A 22 9.56 1.59 16.88
CA LEU A 22 8.84 1.99 18.08
C LEU A 22 9.78 2.34 19.24
N ALA A 23 10.83 1.54 19.42
CA ALA A 23 11.85 1.79 20.45
C ALA A 23 12.64 3.10 20.22
N SER A 24 12.70 3.60 18.98
CA SER A 24 13.40 4.85 18.63
C SER A 24 12.54 6.11 18.71
N ARG A 25 11.27 6.00 19.11
CA ARG A 25 10.33 7.13 19.16
C ARG A 25 10.16 7.66 20.59
N ASP A 26 10.00 8.97 20.72
CA ASP A 26 9.75 9.64 22.00
C ASP A 26 8.27 9.76 22.38
N ASP A 27 7.35 9.58 21.40
CA ASP A 27 5.91 9.72 21.57
C ASP A 27 5.20 8.42 21.96
N CYS A 28 5.92 7.28 21.94
CA CYS A 28 5.43 5.99 22.40
C CYS A 28 6.51 5.22 23.16
N LYS A 29 6.09 4.20 23.91
CA LYS A 29 6.98 3.27 24.63
C LYS A 29 6.73 1.86 24.14
N LEU A 30 7.75 1.20 23.60
CA LEU A 30 7.72 -0.24 23.37
C LEU A 30 7.75 -0.95 24.74
N VAL A 31 6.64 -1.60 25.10
CA VAL A 31 6.46 -2.29 26.39
C VAL A 31 6.92 -3.74 26.30
N GLY A 32 6.58 -4.41 25.21
CA GLY A 32 6.91 -5.81 25.05
C GLY A 32 6.77 -6.32 23.63
N VAL A 33 7.39 -7.46 23.38
CA VAL A 33 7.32 -8.19 22.14
C VAL A 33 6.87 -9.63 22.38
N VAL A 34 6.14 -10.20 21.44
CA VAL A 34 5.53 -11.52 21.55
C VAL A 34 5.95 -12.39 20.40
N ASP A 35 6.42 -13.61 20.69
CA ASP A 35 6.63 -14.65 19.69
C ASP A 35 6.43 -16.02 20.35
N PRO A 36 5.74 -16.98 19.71
CA PRO A 36 5.56 -18.31 20.30
C PRO A 36 6.88 -19.03 20.60
N ILE A 37 7.97 -18.63 19.93
CA ILE A 37 9.33 -19.08 20.24
C ILE A 37 9.96 -18.04 21.17
N LEU A 38 9.90 -18.30 22.48
CA LEU A 38 10.31 -17.33 23.52
C LEU A 38 11.76 -16.84 23.34
N ASP A 39 12.68 -17.67 22.87
CA ASP A 39 14.06 -17.27 22.61
C ASP A 39 14.13 -16.17 21.52
N VAL A 40 13.23 -16.23 20.52
CA VAL A 40 13.14 -15.21 19.47
C VAL A 40 12.61 -13.91 20.04
N ALA A 41 11.57 -13.96 20.87
CA ALA A 41 11.03 -12.81 21.57
C ALA A 41 12.06 -12.18 22.51
N SER A 42 12.75 -12.99 23.30
CA SER A 42 13.76 -12.53 24.27
C SER A 42 14.93 -11.82 23.61
N ALA A 43 15.44 -12.34 22.49
CA ALA A 43 16.52 -11.68 21.74
C ALA A 43 16.11 -10.29 21.20
N VAL A 44 14.85 -10.10 20.80
CA VAL A 44 14.33 -8.79 20.36
C VAL A 44 14.09 -7.88 21.55
N ALA A 45 13.55 -8.42 22.65
CA ALA A 45 13.29 -7.68 23.87
C ALA A 45 14.57 -7.11 24.48
N GLU A 46 15.63 -7.93 24.61
CA GLU A 46 16.96 -7.51 25.09
C GLU A 46 17.55 -6.39 24.24
N SER A 47 17.40 -6.50 22.90
CA SER A 47 17.92 -5.48 21.97
C SER A 47 17.27 -4.12 22.13
N HIS A 48 16.07 -4.05 22.70
CA HIS A 48 15.26 -2.82 22.78
C HIS A 48 14.84 -2.44 24.21
N GLY A 49 15.24 -3.22 25.21
CA GLY A 49 14.96 -2.93 26.62
C GLY A 49 13.48 -3.01 26.99
N CYS A 50 12.77 -4.04 26.46
CA CYS A 50 11.37 -4.29 26.74
C CYS A 50 11.14 -5.73 27.22
N GLU A 51 9.90 -6.06 27.60
CA GLU A 51 9.54 -7.40 28.03
C GLU A 51 9.34 -8.37 26.85
N SER A 52 9.53 -9.67 27.11
CA SER A 52 9.26 -10.74 26.15
C SER A 52 8.13 -11.64 26.64
N TYR A 53 7.21 -12.00 25.73
CA TYR A 53 6.06 -12.86 26.01
C TYR A 53 5.94 -13.96 24.95
N SER A 54 5.28 -15.05 25.29
CA SER A 54 4.97 -16.14 24.35
C SER A 54 3.52 -16.12 23.87
N ASP A 55 2.62 -15.42 24.55
CA ASP A 55 1.22 -15.32 24.20
C ASP A 55 0.81 -13.84 24.01
N PRO A 56 0.12 -13.48 22.91
CA PRO A 56 -0.39 -12.13 22.69
C PRO A 56 -1.31 -11.61 23.82
N GLU A 57 -2.04 -12.48 24.51
CA GLU A 57 -2.91 -12.08 25.59
C GLU A 57 -2.14 -11.54 26.82
N ASP A 58 -0.87 -11.88 26.97
CA ASP A 58 -0.01 -11.32 28.02
C ASP A 58 0.23 -9.81 27.86
N LEU A 59 -0.05 -9.23 26.70
CA LEU A 59 -0.02 -7.77 26.49
C LEU A 59 -1.21 -7.03 27.10
N VAL A 60 -2.31 -7.74 27.36
CA VAL A 60 -3.56 -7.12 27.85
C VAL A 60 -3.32 -6.44 29.19
N GLY A 61 -3.77 -5.18 29.30
CA GLY A 61 -3.54 -4.33 30.48
C GLY A 61 -2.15 -3.66 30.55
N HIS A 62 -1.19 -4.14 29.78
CA HIS A 62 0.14 -3.58 29.71
C HIS A 62 0.33 -2.56 28.56
N VAL A 63 -0.44 -2.69 27.48
CA VAL A 63 -0.36 -1.85 26.29
C VAL A 63 -1.66 -1.14 25.98
N ASP A 64 -1.57 0.00 25.30
CA ASP A 64 -2.69 0.77 24.77
C ASP A 64 -2.94 0.40 23.30
N ALA A 65 -1.87 0.01 22.59
CA ALA A 65 -1.90 -0.41 21.20
C ALA A 65 -0.91 -1.55 20.93
N ALA A 66 -1.12 -2.32 19.86
CA ALA A 66 -0.17 -3.34 19.42
C ALA A 66 -0.03 -3.38 17.90
N VAL A 67 1.17 -3.77 17.44
CA VAL A 67 1.42 -4.11 16.04
C VAL A 67 1.32 -5.63 15.87
N VAL A 68 0.50 -6.08 14.94
CA VAL A 68 0.37 -7.50 14.58
C VAL A 68 1.16 -7.77 13.31
N ALA A 69 2.33 -8.37 13.45
CA ALA A 69 3.25 -8.75 12.38
C ALA A 69 3.51 -10.28 12.34
N ALA A 70 2.53 -11.03 12.80
CA ALA A 70 2.48 -12.49 12.72
C ALA A 70 2.23 -12.96 11.26
N PRO A 71 2.35 -14.26 10.94
CA PRO A 71 1.89 -14.80 9.67
C PRO A 71 0.40 -14.48 9.41
N THR A 72 0.05 -14.16 8.16
CA THR A 72 -1.30 -13.68 7.77
C THR A 72 -2.44 -14.57 8.27
N GLY A 73 -2.27 -15.90 8.23
CA GLY A 73 -3.28 -16.84 8.71
C GLY A 73 -3.56 -16.78 10.23
N LEU A 74 -2.72 -16.05 10.98
CA LEU A 74 -2.88 -15.88 12.43
C LEU A 74 -3.41 -14.48 12.80
N HIS A 75 -3.53 -13.54 11.84
CA HIS A 75 -3.91 -12.16 12.13
C HIS A 75 -5.24 -12.08 12.90
N ALA A 76 -6.28 -12.76 12.43
CA ALA A 76 -7.58 -12.72 13.10
C ALA A 76 -7.51 -13.37 14.50
N LYS A 77 -6.82 -14.50 14.63
CA LYS A 77 -6.66 -15.18 15.93
C LYS A 77 -5.98 -14.29 16.96
N VAL A 78 -5.01 -13.49 16.55
CA VAL A 78 -4.30 -12.54 17.42
C VAL A 78 -5.11 -11.27 17.64
N ALA A 79 -5.72 -10.72 16.58
CA ALA A 79 -6.35 -9.41 16.63
C ALA A 79 -7.66 -9.40 17.44
N LEU A 80 -8.49 -10.44 17.32
CA LEU A 80 -9.81 -10.44 17.94
C LEU A 80 -9.76 -10.34 19.46
N PRO A 81 -8.98 -11.16 20.21
CA PRO A 81 -8.90 -11.04 21.67
C PRO A 81 -8.33 -9.69 22.12
N LEU A 82 -7.32 -9.16 21.43
CA LEU A 82 -6.71 -7.87 21.76
C LEU A 82 -7.69 -6.70 21.57
N LEU A 83 -8.47 -6.69 20.47
CA LEU A 83 -9.52 -5.69 20.23
C LEU A 83 -10.62 -5.76 21.30
N GLU A 84 -11.05 -6.97 21.67
CA GLU A 84 -12.04 -7.20 22.73
C GLU A 84 -11.55 -6.74 24.10
N ALA A 85 -10.24 -6.86 24.35
CA ALA A 85 -9.58 -6.38 25.57
C ALA A 85 -9.29 -4.87 25.56
N GLY A 86 -9.67 -4.14 24.49
CA GLY A 86 -9.53 -2.68 24.43
C GLY A 86 -8.21 -2.18 23.87
N VAL A 87 -7.43 -3.01 23.19
CA VAL A 87 -6.16 -2.65 22.55
C VAL A 87 -6.40 -2.18 21.11
N ASP A 88 -5.84 -1.04 20.72
CA ASP A 88 -5.85 -0.57 19.35
C ASP A 88 -4.77 -1.29 18.52
N LEU A 89 -5.04 -1.60 17.25
CA LEU A 89 -4.16 -2.43 16.44
C LEU A 89 -3.68 -1.76 15.15
N LEU A 90 -2.40 -1.95 14.84
CA LEU A 90 -1.84 -1.86 13.49
C LEU A 90 -1.56 -3.31 13.01
N ILE A 91 -2.28 -3.77 12.01
CA ILE A 91 -2.17 -5.12 11.49
C ILE A 91 -1.41 -5.07 10.16
N GLU A 92 -0.39 -5.90 9.99
CA GLU A 92 0.32 -6.00 8.71
C GLU A 92 -0.59 -6.46 7.58
N LYS A 93 -0.24 -6.05 6.37
CA LYS A 93 -0.95 -6.45 5.16
C LYS A 93 -0.62 -7.92 4.78
N PRO A 94 -1.59 -8.66 4.22
CA PRO A 94 -3.02 -8.37 4.16
C PRO A 94 -3.66 -8.45 5.55
N ILE A 95 -4.76 -7.74 5.78
CA ILE A 95 -5.43 -7.67 7.10
C ILE A 95 -5.77 -9.06 7.66
N ALA A 96 -6.13 -10.03 6.79
CA ALA A 96 -6.40 -11.42 7.12
C ALA A 96 -6.25 -12.31 5.89
N ALA A 97 -6.24 -13.62 6.08
CA ALA A 97 -6.16 -14.61 5.01
C ALA A 97 -7.49 -14.79 4.27
N THR A 98 -8.63 -14.53 4.94
CA THR A 98 -9.98 -14.67 4.39
C THR A 98 -10.79 -13.38 4.53
N VAL A 99 -11.82 -13.23 3.71
CA VAL A 99 -12.75 -12.10 3.80
C VAL A 99 -13.57 -12.17 5.09
N GLU A 100 -13.90 -13.37 5.55
CA GLU A 100 -14.64 -13.64 6.78
C GLU A 100 -13.83 -13.14 7.99
N ASP A 101 -12.57 -13.48 8.07
CA ASP A 101 -11.66 -13.04 9.14
C ASP A 101 -11.46 -11.52 9.11
N ALA A 102 -11.27 -10.94 7.90
CA ALA A 102 -11.17 -9.49 7.74
C ALA A 102 -12.42 -8.76 8.24
N ARG A 103 -13.61 -9.29 7.91
CA ARG A 103 -14.88 -8.76 8.41
C ARG A 103 -15.00 -8.89 9.94
N ALA A 104 -14.62 -10.03 10.50
CA ALA A 104 -14.62 -10.24 11.94
C ALA A 104 -13.77 -9.20 12.66
N ILE A 105 -12.55 -8.93 12.19
CA ILE A 105 -11.68 -7.88 12.74
C ILE A 105 -12.36 -6.51 12.68
N VAL A 106 -12.91 -6.11 11.52
CA VAL A 106 -13.56 -4.80 11.35
C VAL A 106 -14.79 -4.66 12.24
N VAL A 107 -15.62 -5.70 12.34
CA VAL A 107 -16.83 -5.70 13.19
C VAL A 107 -16.46 -5.62 14.66
N THR A 108 -15.46 -6.39 15.09
CA THR A 108 -14.98 -6.38 16.49
C THR A 108 -14.39 -5.03 16.85
N ALA A 109 -13.53 -4.46 16.02
CA ALA A 109 -12.97 -3.13 16.25
C ALA A 109 -14.07 -2.07 16.44
N ARG A 110 -15.08 -2.06 15.56
CA ARG A 110 -16.24 -1.15 15.69
C ARG A 110 -17.05 -1.39 16.95
N ARG A 111 -17.32 -2.67 17.29
CA ARG A 111 -18.10 -3.05 18.47
C ARG A 111 -17.46 -2.57 19.77
N TYR A 112 -16.16 -2.68 19.88
CA TYR A 112 -15.41 -2.30 21.08
C TYR A 112 -14.85 -0.86 21.02
N GLY A 113 -15.16 -0.10 19.96
CA GLY A 113 -14.70 1.27 19.79
C GLY A 113 -13.18 1.38 19.67
N ARG A 114 -12.54 0.40 19.01
CA ARG A 114 -11.08 0.32 18.84
C ARG A 114 -10.68 0.63 17.41
N VAL A 115 -9.44 1.09 17.27
CA VAL A 115 -8.81 1.28 15.96
C VAL A 115 -8.22 -0.05 15.51
N ALA A 116 -8.53 -0.45 14.26
CA ALA A 116 -7.82 -1.49 13.55
C ALA A 116 -7.32 -0.90 12.21
N ALA A 117 -6.08 -0.45 12.20
CA ALA A 117 -5.42 0.08 11.01
C ALA A 117 -4.64 -1.03 10.30
N VAL A 118 -4.51 -0.94 8.98
CA VAL A 118 -3.73 -1.89 8.19
C VAL A 118 -2.43 -1.25 7.72
N GLY A 119 -1.33 -2.02 7.74
CA GLY A 119 0.02 -1.58 7.39
C GLY A 119 0.24 -1.30 5.88
N HIS A 120 -0.63 -0.51 5.26
CA HIS A 120 -0.49 -0.06 3.88
C HIS A 120 0.50 1.10 3.76
N VAL A 121 1.79 0.77 3.90
CA VAL A 121 2.88 1.76 4.01
C VAL A 121 3.05 2.66 2.77
N GLU A 122 2.62 2.20 1.59
CA GLU A 122 2.73 3.00 0.35
C GLU A 122 1.86 4.27 0.38
N ARG A 123 0.81 4.32 1.22
CA ARG A 123 0.04 5.57 1.47
C ARG A 123 0.89 6.70 2.04
N PHE A 124 1.97 6.36 2.72
CA PHE A 124 2.90 7.31 3.35
C PHE A 124 4.15 7.56 2.49
N ASN A 125 4.19 7.03 1.28
CA ASN A 125 5.25 7.35 0.33
C ASN A 125 5.12 8.83 -0.08
N PRO A 126 6.17 9.66 0.06
CA PRO A 126 6.09 11.08 -0.25
C PRO A 126 5.70 11.35 -1.70
N ALA A 127 6.07 10.47 -2.64
CA ALA A 127 5.63 10.61 -4.03
C ALA A 127 4.12 10.43 -4.18
N TRP A 128 3.47 9.55 -3.39
CA TRP A 128 2.02 9.41 -3.41
C TRP A 128 1.31 10.63 -2.85
N ALA A 129 1.81 11.19 -1.74
CA ALA A 129 1.26 12.41 -1.18
C ALA A 129 1.26 13.56 -2.20
N LEU A 130 2.41 13.78 -2.87
CA LEU A 130 2.52 14.80 -3.92
C LEU A 130 1.61 14.52 -5.14
N ALA A 131 1.43 13.25 -5.51
CA ALA A 131 0.53 12.87 -6.60
C ALA A 131 -0.94 13.19 -6.26
N CYS A 132 -1.35 12.96 -5.01
CA CYS A 132 -2.71 13.27 -4.54
C CYS A 132 -3.01 14.78 -4.45
N GLU A 133 -2.00 15.63 -4.36
CA GLU A 133 -2.16 17.10 -4.37
C GLU A 133 -2.43 17.66 -5.78
N GLN A 134 -2.21 16.85 -6.83
CA GLN A 134 -2.40 17.32 -8.19
C GLN A 134 -3.90 17.50 -8.52
N PRO A 135 -4.24 18.56 -9.27
CA PRO A 135 -5.63 18.88 -9.58
C PRO A 135 -6.26 17.88 -10.54
N GLY A 136 -7.58 17.86 -10.53
CA GLY A 136 -8.38 17.06 -11.44
C GLY A 136 -8.80 15.70 -10.87
N ARG A 137 -9.95 15.21 -11.36
CA ARG A 137 -10.48 13.92 -10.98
C ARG A 137 -9.79 12.79 -11.76
N PRO A 138 -9.27 11.74 -11.13
CA PRO A 138 -8.72 10.58 -11.83
C PRO A 138 -9.76 9.91 -12.72
N LEU A 139 -9.37 9.62 -13.97
CA LEU A 139 -10.17 8.90 -14.95
C LEU A 139 -9.56 7.55 -15.31
N VAL A 140 -8.23 7.50 -15.43
CA VAL A 140 -7.49 6.28 -15.73
C VAL A 140 -6.29 6.20 -14.82
N ILE A 141 -6.06 5.02 -14.27
CA ILE A 141 -4.84 4.68 -13.53
C ILE A 141 -4.19 3.46 -14.18
N GLN A 142 -2.88 3.50 -14.34
CA GLN A 142 -2.07 2.33 -14.67
C GLN A 142 -1.00 2.17 -13.60
N ALA A 143 -0.94 1.00 -12.97
CA ALA A 143 0.11 0.69 -11.99
C ALA A 143 0.82 -0.61 -12.35
N ALA A 144 2.13 -0.62 -12.13
CA ALA A 144 2.99 -1.78 -12.32
C ALA A 144 3.89 -1.97 -11.10
N ARG A 145 3.74 -3.14 -10.47
CA ARG A 145 4.57 -3.58 -9.34
C ARG A 145 5.22 -4.92 -9.68
N LEU A 146 6.42 -4.81 -10.22
CA LEU A 146 7.17 -5.93 -10.76
C LEU A 146 8.45 -6.14 -9.95
N ALA A 147 8.79 -7.38 -9.63
CA ALA A 147 9.97 -7.69 -8.84
C ALA A 147 10.67 -8.97 -9.35
N PRO A 148 12.00 -9.07 -9.17
CA PRO A 148 12.71 -10.33 -9.34
C PRO A 148 12.25 -11.38 -8.31
N PHE A 149 12.39 -12.65 -8.67
CA PHE A 149 12.04 -13.75 -7.79
C PHE A 149 13.05 -13.86 -6.62
N THR A 150 12.54 -13.90 -5.39
CA THR A 150 13.39 -13.84 -4.19
C THR A 150 13.18 -14.99 -3.21
N TYR A 151 12.43 -16.03 -3.56
CA TYR A 151 12.05 -17.14 -2.66
C TYR A 151 11.33 -16.70 -1.38
N ARG A 152 10.74 -15.49 -1.36
CA ARG A 152 9.95 -14.97 -0.24
C ARG A 152 8.47 -14.97 -0.59
N SER A 153 7.62 -14.97 0.45
CA SER A 153 6.15 -14.88 0.28
C SER A 153 5.58 -15.95 -0.67
N LEU A 154 6.11 -17.17 -0.60
CA LEU A 154 5.65 -18.28 -1.45
C LEU A 154 4.32 -18.88 -0.99
N ASP A 155 3.90 -18.53 0.20
CA ASP A 155 2.63 -18.90 0.83
C ASP A 155 1.43 -18.11 0.31
N VAL A 156 1.67 -17.06 -0.47
CA VAL A 156 0.63 -16.19 -1.06
C VAL A 156 0.93 -15.86 -2.52
N GLY A 157 -0.10 -15.47 -3.27
CA GLY A 157 0.03 -14.99 -4.64
C GLY A 157 0.44 -13.52 -4.72
N VAL A 158 0.82 -13.08 -5.92
CA VAL A 158 1.27 -11.69 -6.16
C VAL A 158 0.17 -10.66 -5.94
N VAL A 159 -1.10 -11.06 -5.92
CA VAL A 159 -2.21 -10.15 -5.58
C VAL A 159 -2.06 -9.71 -4.12
N PHE A 160 -1.91 -10.64 -3.20
CA PHE A 160 -1.76 -10.34 -1.77
C PHE A 160 -0.36 -9.87 -1.36
N ASP A 161 0.68 -10.21 -2.13
CA ASP A 161 2.02 -9.75 -1.80
C ASP A 161 2.34 -8.38 -2.40
N LEU A 162 2.02 -8.17 -3.68
CA LEU A 162 2.43 -7.01 -4.46
C LEU A 162 1.25 -6.10 -4.85
N MET A 163 0.25 -6.62 -5.57
CA MET A 163 -0.84 -5.81 -6.13
C MET A 163 -1.70 -5.13 -5.06
N ILE A 164 -1.80 -5.70 -3.88
CA ILE A 164 -2.56 -5.16 -2.76
C ILE A 164 -2.17 -3.71 -2.42
N HIS A 165 -0.90 -3.35 -2.61
CA HIS A 165 -0.44 -1.96 -2.40
C HIS A 165 -1.08 -1.00 -3.41
N ASP A 166 -1.13 -1.38 -4.68
CA ASP A 166 -1.68 -0.54 -5.74
C ASP A 166 -3.22 -0.52 -5.68
N ILE A 167 -3.86 -1.65 -5.31
CA ILE A 167 -5.30 -1.69 -5.00
C ILE A 167 -5.63 -0.71 -3.88
N ASP A 168 -4.84 -0.70 -2.80
CA ASP A 168 -5.05 0.19 -1.67
C ASP A 168 -4.89 1.66 -2.04
N LEU A 169 -3.88 2.00 -2.85
CA LEU A 169 -3.69 3.37 -3.36
C LEU A 169 -4.88 3.83 -4.20
N VAL A 170 -5.39 2.98 -5.11
CA VAL A 170 -6.58 3.28 -5.91
C VAL A 170 -7.80 3.49 -5.02
N LEU A 171 -8.03 2.63 -4.04
CA LEU A 171 -9.16 2.75 -3.11
C LEU A 171 -9.04 3.98 -2.21
N SER A 172 -7.82 4.44 -1.90
CA SER A 172 -7.60 5.65 -1.10
C SER A 172 -8.09 6.93 -1.78
N LEU A 173 -8.24 6.93 -3.10
CA LEU A 173 -8.83 8.02 -3.89
C LEU A 173 -10.36 8.07 -3.81
N GLN A 174 -11.00 7.15 -3.08
CA GLN A 174 -12.45 7.05 -2.92
C GLN A 174 -13.22 7.02 -4.25
N PRO A 175 -12.89 6.08 -5.16
CA PRO A 175 -13.43 6.05 -6.52
C PRO A 175 -14.91 5.65 -6.60
N GLY A 176 -15.56 5.46 -5.46
CA GLY A 176 -16.93 5.00 -5.38
C GLY A 176 -17.03 3.47 -5.44
N ARG A 177 -18.21 2.96 -5.82
CA ARG A 177 -18.48 1.52 -5.86
C ARG A 177 -17.68 0.85 -6.98
N LEU A 178 -17.05 -0.28 -6.66
CA LEU A 178 -16.47 -1.18 -7.65
C LEU A 178 -17.62 -1.87 -8.42
N GLU A 179 -17.62 -1.75 -9.75
CA GLU A 179 -18.66 -2.30 -10.61
C GLU A 179 -18.22 -3.55 -11.36
N ASN A 180 -16.94 -3.58 -11.79
CA ASN A 180 -16.44 -4.73 -12.54
C ASN A 180 -14.96 -4.99 -12.23
N ILE A 181 -14.58 -6.27 -12.30
CA ILE A 181 -13.20 -6.77 -12.22
C ILE A 181 -12.97 -7.74 -13.38
N GLU A 182 -11.96 -7.45 -14.19
CA GLU A 182 -11.44 -8.38 -15.18
C GLU A 182 -10.00 -8.72 -14.83
N SER A 183 -9.65 -9.99 -14.77
CA SER A 183 -8.28 -10.38 -14.41
C SER A 183 -7.80 -11.61 -15.14
N ASN A 184 -6.48 -11.66 -15.36
CA ASN A 184 -5.77 -12.81 -15.89
C ASN A 184 -4.51 -13.04 -15.07
N GLY A 185 -4.17 -14.31 -14.82
CA GLY A 185 -3.00 -14.67 -14.02
C GLY A 185 -2.22 -15.82 -14.63
N ILE A 186 -0.94 -15.91 -14.23
CA ILE A 186 -0.03 -16.98 -14.61
C ILE A 186 0.58 -17.58 -13.34
N VAL A 187 0.57 -18.91 -13.22
CA VAL A 187 1.30 -19.68 -12.23
C VAL A 187 2.50 -20.29 -12.94
N ALA A 188 3.71 -19.83 -12.60
CA ALA A 188 4.96 -20.29 -13.21
C ALA A 188 5.82 -21.09 -12.23
N THR A 189 5.81 -20.73 -10.93
CA THR A 189 6.66 -21.38 -9.90
C THR A 189 5.92 -22.43 -9.07
N GLY A 190 4.61 -22.60 -9.31
CA GLY A 190 3.74 -23.53 -8.59
C GLY A 190 3.11 -22.95 -7.32
N GLY A 191 1.92 -23.42 -7.00
CA GLY A 191 1.17 -23.02 -5.81
C GLY A 191 0.25 -21.81 -6.04
N HIS A 192 0.79 -20.63 -6.20
CA HIS A 192 0.05 -19.38 -6.33
C HIS A 192 0.42 -18.63 -7.62
N GLU A 193 -0.38 -17.64 -8.00
CA GLU A 193 -0.12 -16.80 -9.16
C GLU A 193 1.16 -15.96 -8.98
N ASP A 194 2.00 -15.97 -10.02
CA ASP A 194 3.28 -15.25 -10.09
C ASP A 194 3.21 -13.97 -10.90
N VAL A 195 2.21 -13.87 -11.79
CA VAL A 195 1.90 -12.69 -12.58
C VAL A 195 0.40 -12.52 -12.62
N VAL A 196 -0.09 -11.31 -12.36
CA VAL A 196 -1.50 -10.95 -12.51
C VAL A 196 -1.61 -9.59 -13.18
N LYS A 197 -2.53 -9.51 -14.15
CA LYS A 197 -3.06 -8.25 -14.67
C LYS A 197 -4.54 -8.18 -14.31
N ALA A 198 -4.96 -7.04 -13.75
CA ALA A 198 -6.35 -6.80 -13.38
C ALA A 198 -6.81 -5.43 -13.87
N ARG A 199 -8.06 -5.34 -14.32
CA ARG A 199 -8.78 -4.09 -14.60
C ARG A 199 -9.92 -3.96 -13.61
N LEU A 200 -9.95 -2.83 -12.92
CA LEU A 200 -10.99 -2.44 -11.98
C LEU A 200 -11.78 -1.28 -12.57
N THR A 201 -13.10 -1.41 -12.65
CA THR A 201 -13.99 -0.33 -13.14
C THR A 201 -14.88 0.14 -11.99
N PHE A 202 -14.95 1.44 -11.78
CA PHE A 202 -15.68 2.06 -10.68
C PHE A 202 -16.84 2.90 -11.17
N GLY A 203 -17.89 3.02 -10.35
CA GLY A 203 -19.08 3.81 -10.65
C GLY A 203 -18.84 5.31 -10.85
N SER A 204 -17.68 5.82 -10.43
CA SER A 204 -17.24 7.19 -10.75
C SER A 204 -16.78 7.35 -12.22
N GLY A 205 -16.64 6.25 -12.97
CA GLY A 205 -16.02 6.20 -14.29
C GLY A 205 -14.49 6.02 -14.25
N LEU A 206 -13.87 5.93 -13.07
CA LEU A 206 -12.46 5.57 -12.97
C LEU A 206 -12.24 4.13 -13.45
N VAL A 207 -11.21 3.94 -14.27
CA VAL A 207 -10.68 2.63 -14.65
C VAL A 207 -9.24 2.51 -14.15
N ALA A 208 -8.93 1.44 -13.42
CA ALA A 208 -7.58 1.16 -12.96
C ALA A 208 -7.07 -0.17 -13.54
N ASP A 209 -5.99 -0.09 -14.32
CA ASP A 209 -5.25 -1.23 -14.86
C ASP A 209 -4.03 -1.51 -13.97
N LEU A 210 -4.02 -2.64 -13.31
CA LEU A 210 -2.98 -3.03 -12.36
C LEU A 210 -2.22 -4.24 -12.87
N MET A 211 -0.90 -4.25 -12.69
CA MET A 211 -0.05 -5.38 -13.03
C MET A 211 0.92 -5.68 -11.89
N ALA A 212 0.93 -6.92 -11.43
CA ALA A 212 1.90 -7.41 -10.46
C ALA A 212 2.65 -8.64 -11.01
N SER A 213 3.95 -8.73 -10.75
CA SER A 213 4.76 -9.90 -11.10
C SER A 213 5.91 -10.05 -10.12
N ARG A 214 6.15 -11.29 -9.67
CA ARG A 214 7.35 -11.65 -8.89
C ARG A 214 8.41 -12.41 -9.69
N ILE A 215 8.22 -12.52 -11.01
CA ILE A 215 9.16 -13.17 -11.95
C ILE A 215 9.64 -12.20 -13.04
N ASN A 216 9.72 -10.91 -12.72
CA ASN A 216 10.20 -9.89 -13.63
C ASN A 216 11.69 -9.61 -13.39
N PRO A 217 12.55 -9.47 -14.43
CA PRO A 217 13.98 -9.27 -14.23
C PRO A 217 14.33 -7.89 -13.63
N VAL A 218 13.43 -6.91 -13.75
CA VAL A 218 13.64 -5.54 -13.29
C VAL A 218 12.64 -5.17 -12.22
N LEU A 219 13.11 -4.55 -11.13
CA LEU A 219 12.25 -3.99 -10.10
C LEU A 219 11.54 -2.73 -10.63
N THR A 220 10.21 -2.78 -10.65
CA THR A 220 9.37 -1.65 -11.07
C THR A 220 8.30 -1.40 -10.01
N ARG A 221 8.14 -0.15 -9.59
CA ARG A 221 7.06 0.30 -8.71
C ARG A 221 6.59 1.66 -9.20
N GLN A 222 5.70 1.66 -10.16
CA GLN A 222 5.28 2.86 -10.88
C GLN A 222 3.76 2.91 -10.98
N LEU A 223 3.24 4.15 -10.97
CA LEU A 223 1.84 4.43 -11.21
C LEU A 223 1.73 5.66 -12.12
N SER A 224 0.87 5.57 -13.12
CA SER A 224 0.47 6.71 -13.94
C SER A 224 -1.01 6.96 -13.75
N MET A 225 -1.39 8.22 -13.54
CA MET A 225 -2.76 8.65 -13.32
C MET A 225 -3.11 9.78 -14.29
N TRP A 226 -4.12 9.57 -15.11
CA TRP A 226 -4.70 10.60 -15.98
C TRP A 226 -5.93 11.17 -15.29
N THR A 227 -5.89 12.46 -15.08
CA THR A 227 -7.00 13.22 -14.49
C THR A 227 -7.72 14.03 -15.57
N THR A 228 -8.75 14.77 -15.19
CA THR A 228 -9.41 15.73 -16.10
C THR A 228 -8.49 16.89 -16.51
N GLU A 229 -7.37 17.13 -15.82
CA GLU A 229 -6.54 18.31 -15.99
C GLU A 229 -5.05 18.00 -16.25
N SER A 230 -4.59 16.82 -15.86
CA SER A 230 -3.18 16.47 -15.93
C SER A 230 -2.93 14.98 -16.10
N MET A 231 -1.71 14.63 -16.46
CA MET A 231 -1.17 13.28 -16.30
C MET A 231 -0.08 13.31 -15.24
N VAL A 232 -0.23 12.45 -14.23
CA VAL A 232 0.70 12.33 -13.12
C VAL A 232 1.42 10.99 -13.20
N SER A 233 2.74 10.98 -13.19
CA SER A 233 3.56 9.77 -13.13
C SER A 233 4.29 9.69 -11.78
N VAL A 234 4.24 8.54 -11.14
CA VAL A 234 4.85 8.27 -9.83
C VAL A 234 5.86 7.15 -9.96
N ASP A 235 7.07 7.35 -9.48
CA ASP A 235 8.03 6.28 -9.21
C ASP A 235 8.22 6.14 -7.71
N PHE A 236 7.69 5.07 -7.13
CA PHE A 236 7.74 4.83 -5.69
C PHE A 236 9.13 4.45 -5.19
N ASN A 237 9.98 3.87 -6.04
CA ASN A 237 11.36 3.54 -5.67
C ASN A 237 12.23 4.79 -5.60
N ALA A 238 12.16 5.63 -6.64
CA ALA A 238 12.88 6.89 -6.70
C ALA A 238 12.24 7.99 -5.84
N LYS A 239 10.98 7.79 -5.41
CA LYS A 239 10.16 8.78 -4.68
C LYS A 239 10.01 10.07 -5.47
N THR A 240 9.76 9.96 -6.76
CA THR A 240 9.62 11.10 -7.68
C THR A 240 8.24 11.15 -8.31
N VAL A 241 7.81 12.37 -8.64
CA VAL A 241 6.54 12.64 -9.34
C VAL A 241 6.84 13.48 -10.57
N GLY A 242 6.31 13.07 -11.71
CA GLY A 242 6.27 13.88 -12.92
C GLY A 242 4.84 14.29 -13.21
N VAL A 243 4.63 15.57 -13.50
CA VAL A 243 3.30 16.10 -13.83
C VAL A 243 3.33 16.72 -15.22
N VAL A 244 2.42 16.26 -16.08
CA VAL A 244 2.18 16.84 -17.40
C VAL A 244 0.82 17.51 -17.35
N SER A 245 0.80 18.82 -17.46
CA SER A 245 -0.46 19.59 -17.49
C SER A 245 -0.71 20.10 -18.92
N SER A 246 -1.98 20.24 -19.31
CA SER A 246 -2.31 20.93 -20.54
C SER A 246 -1.94 22.42 -20.44
N SER A 247 -1.42 22.99 -21.54
CA SER A 247 -1.25 24.44 -21.65
C SER A 247 -2.62 25.15 -21.62
N GLU A 248 -2.61 26.44 -21.38
CA GLU A 248 -3.84 27.24 -21.41
C GLU A 248 -4.56 27.14 -22.77
N GLU A 249 -3.83 27.04 -23.86
CA GLU A 249 -4.41 26.87 -25.19
C GLU A 249 -5.13 25.55 -25.38
N VAL A 250 -4.54 24.45 -24.86
CA VAL A 250 -5.15 23.12 -24.90
C VAL A 250 -6.36 23.08 -23.95
N ALA A 251 -6.20 23.57 -22.73
CA ALA A 251 -7.28 23.59 -21.73
C ALA A 251 -8.49 24.43 -22.20
N ALA A 252 -8.25 25.51 -22.93
CA ALA A 252 -9.29 26.36 -23.51
C ALA A 252 -9.86 25.84 -24.86
N GLY A 253 -9.41 24.67 -25.33
CA GLY A 253 -9.86 24.08 -26.60
C GLY A 253 -9.43 24.88 -27.84
N ARG A 254 -8.45 25.78 -27.73
CA ARG A 254 -7.95 26.57 -28.87
C ARG A 254 -6.90 25.81 -29.70
N PHE A 255 -6.28 24.78 -29.14
CA PHE A 255 -5.34 23.94 -29.87
C PHE A 255 -6.08 22.93 -30.75
N VAL A 256 -5.84 23.04 -32.06
CA VAL A 256 -6.37 22.11 -33.06
C VAL A 256 -5.18 21.49 -33.80
N ALA A 257 -4.94 20.19 -33.56
CA ALA A 257 -3.76 19.50 -34.12
C ALA A 257 -3.68 19.59 -35.66
N ASP A 258 -4.82 19.57 -36.36
CA ASP A 258 -4.89 19.65 -37.81
C ASP A 258 -4.63 21.07 -38.37
N SER A 259 -4.62 22.10 -37.52
CA SER A 259 -4.25 23.45 -37.94
C SER A 259 -2.73 23.62 -38.16
N VAL A 260 -1.91 22.67 -37.67
CA VAL A 260 -0.46 22.67 -37.90
C VAL A 260 -0.18 22.19 -39.32
N PRO A 261 0.47 23.02 -40.18
CA PRO A 261 0.77 22.64 -41.55
C PRO A 261 1.61 21.37 -41.65
N MET A 262 1.32 20.49 -42.62
CA MET A 262 2.01 19.20 -42.75
C MET A 262 3.54 19.33 -42.80
N GLY A 263 4.06 20.35 -43.47
CA GLY A 263 5.50 20.61 -43.56
C GLY A 263 6.17 21.01 -42.23
N GLU A 264 5.40 21.50 -41.25
CA GLU A 264 5.90 21.97 -39.97
C GLU A 264 5.71 20.92 -38.86
N ARG A 265 4.95 19.85 -39.10
CA ARG A 265 4.62 18.83 -38.07
C ARG A 265 5.87 18.12 -37.56
N ALA A 266 6.87 17.90 -38.38
CA ALA A 266 8.11 17.24 -37.97
C ALA A 266 8.92 18.07 -36.97
N SER A 267 9.04 19.38 -37.20
CA SER A 267 9.73 20.31 -36.30
C SER A 267 8.91 20.68 -35.07
N ALA A 268 7.59 20.73 -35.23
CA ALA A 268 6.67 20.97 -34.09
C ALA A 268 6.68 19.84 -33.06
N LYS A 269 7.02 18.60 -33.48
CA LYS A 269 7.12 17.44 -32.60
C LYS A 269 8.04 17.67 -31.39
N ASP A 270 9.19 18.27 -31.60
CA ASP A 270 10.20 18.47 -30.54
C ASP A 270 9.79 19.54 -29.52
N ALA A 271 8.94 20.49 -29.95
CA ALA A 271 8.42 21.55 -29.09
C ALA A 271 7.08 21.17 -28.44
N PHE A 272 6.39 20.15 -28.95
CA PHE A 272 5.01 19.83 -28.57
C PHE A 272 4.81 19.72 -27.06
N PHE A 273 5.58 18.87 -26.37
CA PHE A 273 5.46 18.72 -24.93
C PHE A 273 5.88 19.97 -24.15
N LYS A 274 6.85 20.73 -24.64
CA LYS A 274 7.30 21.96 -23.97
C LYS A 274 6.25 23.07 -24.03
N VAL A 275 5.49 23.13 -25.10
CA VAL A 275 4.50 24.20 -25.35
C VAL A 275 3.12 23.81 -24.84
N TYR A 276 2.65 22.62 -25.19
CA TYR A 276 1.25 22.22 -24.96
C TYR A 276 1.07 21.33 -23.75
N PHE A 277 2.08 20.55 -23.36
CA PHE A 277 2.04 19.63 -22.22
C PHE A 277 3.35 19.70 -21.41
N PRO A 278 3.67 20.85 -20.79
CA PRO A 278 4.92 21.00 -20.03
C PRO A 278 4.98 19.99 -18.88
N ILE A 279 6.17 19.36 -18.73
CA ILE A 279 6.45 18.42 -17.66
C ILE A 279 7.07 19.19 -16.49
N ARG A 280 6.48 19.06 -15.30
CA ARG A 280 7.06 19.48 -14.03
C ARG A 280 7.55 18.25 -13.27
N ARG A 281 8.72 18.34 -12.67
CA ARG A 281 9.32 17.27 -11.87
C ARG A 281 9.54 17.77 -10.46
#